data_7f46f8f86fbfaf141c982fc0da77fe55
#
_entry.id   7f46f8f86fbfaf141c982fc0da77fe55
#
_cell.length_a   1.000
_cell.length_b   1.000
_cell.length_c   1.000
_cell.angle_alpha   90.00
_cell.angle_beta   90.00
_cell.angle_gamma   90.00
#
_symmetry.space_group_name_H-M   'P 1'
#
loop_
_entity.id
_entity.type
_entity.pdbx_description
1 polymer ?
#
loop_
_entity_poly.entity_id
_entity_poly.type
_entity_poly.pdbx_seq_one_letter_code
_entity_poly.pdbx_strand_id
1 'polypeptide(L)'
;VDAKRLHELEPNVSKNAVAALWAPTGGIVCPFNLTIALAENAFANGVEFQFNTEVTGFTWNDGYWTIHTNHGESETRYVINAAGVYSDVLHNMVSTRKLHITPRRGDYCLLDKSTGDFVSHTIFQLPGKLGKGVLVSPTVHGNTIVGPTAIDIEDREGTNTTAEGLNDLIEKAGATVENLPIRQTITSFAGLRAHEDHHEFVIGEAEGAQQFIDCAGIESPGLTSSPAIGLHVSELMRDLMGLREKEHFIATRRGVLDPKTLSKEDYQRLIHEKPAYGQIICRCEQVTEGEILDAIHRPLGAKSLDGVKRRTRAGMGRCQAGFCSPRVMEILARELHVDQSEITKCGGASRLIVGTNKDKLEEVQDK
;
A
#
# COMPACT_ATOMS: atom_id res chain seq x y z
N VAL A 1 22.38 -4.03 -22.97
CA VAL A 1 22.56 -5.42 -23.45
C VAL A 1 21.97 -5.54 -24.83
N ASP A 2 22.59 -6.36 -25.69
CA ASP A 2 22.07 -6.68 -27.02
C ASP A 2 20.92 -7.69 -26.96
N ALA A 3 20.31 -7.96 -28.12
CA ALA A 3 19.16 -8.87 -28.23
C ALA A 3 19.49 -10.28 -27.69
N LYS A 4 20.70 -10.81 -28.00
CA LYS A 4 21.11 -12.15 -27.56
C LYS A 4 21.13 -12.22 -26.03
N ARG A 5 21.83 -11.27 -25.40
CA ARG A 5 21.94 -11.23 -23.95
C ARG A 5 20.59 -10.95 -23.27
N LEU A 6 19.74 -10.13 -23.89
CA LEU A 6 18.40 -9.87 -23.40
C LEU A 6 17.53 -11.14 -23.35
N HIS A 7 17.54 -11.96 -24.41
CA HIS A 7 16.81 -13.22 -24.42
C HIS A 7 17.40 -14.30 -23.53
N GLU A 8 18.70 -14.24 -23.22
CA GLU A 8 19.31 -15.10 -22.18
C GLU A 8 18.82 -14.73 -20.77
N LEU A 9 18.68 -13.43 -20.49
CA LEU A 9 18.21 -12.93 -19.18
C LEU A 9 16.70 -13.11 -19.02
N GLU A 10 15.93 -12.86 -20.10
CA GLU A 10 14.46 -12.88 -20.11
C GLU A 10 13.95 -13.61 -21.37
N PRO A 11 13.83 -14.94 -21.29
CA PRO A 11 13.43 -15.76 -22.45
C PRO A 11 12.05 -15.42 -23.03
N ASN A 12 11.15 -14.87 -22.19
CA ASN A 12 9.78 -14.52 -22.55
C ASN A 12 9.62 -13.09 -23.09
N VAL A 13 10.70 -12.31 -23.20
CA VAL A 13 10.62 -10.97 -23.81
C VAL A 13 10.26 -11.08 -25.28
N SER A 14 9.59 -10.07 -25.81
CA SER A 14 9.18 -10.01 -27.22
C SER A 14 10.38 -10.27 -28.16
N LYS A 15 10.18 -11.14 -29.16
CA LYS A 15 11.19 -11.43 -30.20
C LYS A 15 11.59 -10.21 -31.03
N ASN A 16 10.76 -9.18 -31.02
CA ASN A 16 11.04 -7.90 -31.68
C ASN A 16 11.98 -7.00 -30.86
N ALA A 17 12.31 -7.37 -29.62
CA ALA A 17 13.22 -6.59 -28.79
C ALA A 17 14.66 -6.74 -29.28
N VAL A 18 15.29 -5.64 -29.65
CA VAL A 18 16.64 -5.59 -30.26
C VAL A 18 17.74 -5.29 -29.24
N ALA A 19 17.39 -4.64 -28.14
CA ALA A 19 18.31 -4.30 -27.04
C ALA A 19 17.53 -3.90 -25.78
N ALA A 20 18.20 -3.84 -24.63
CA ALA A 20 17.65 -3.29 -23.40
C ALA A 20 18.72 -2.59 -22.56
N LEU A 21 18.28 -1.62 -21.75
CA LEU A 21 19.06 -1.12 -20.63
C LEU A 21 18.84 -2.06 -19.43
N TRP A 22 19.90 -2.69 -18.97
CA TRP A 22 19.87 -3.60 -17.82
C TRP A 22 20.43 -2.90 -16.59
N ALA A 23 19.67 -2.89 -15.50
CA ALA A 23 20.05 -2.37 -14.19
C ALA A 23 20.26 -3.52 -13.20
N PRO A 24 21.50 -4.08 -13.08
CA PRO A 24 21.77 -5.28 -12.26
C PRO A 24 21.57 -5.06 -10.76
N THR A 25 21.56 -3.82 -10.30
CA THR A 25 21.31 -3.45 -8.90
C THR A 25 19.84 -3.10 -8.61
N GLY A 26 18.97 -3.19 -9.62
CA GLY A 26 17.54 -3.01 -9.45
C GLY A 26 16.94 -4.08 -8.53
N GLY A 27 15.86 -3.73 -7.84
CA GLY A 27 15.18 -4.64 -6.91
C GLY A 27 13.70 -4.34 -6.80
N ILE A 28 12.98 -5.23 -6.14
CA ILE A 28 11.55 -5.09 -5.83
C ILE A 28 11.33 -5.10 -4.33
N VAL A 29 10.28 -4.44 -3.87
CA VAL A 29 9.90 -4.35 -2.46
C VAL A 29 8.40 -4.53 -2.30
N CYS A 30 7.96 -5.15 -1.20
CA CYS A 30 6.56 -5.17 -0.84
C CYS A 30 6.13 -3.79 -0.30
N PRO A 31 5.22 -3.04 -0.97
CA PRO A 31 4.81 -1.72 -0.54
C PRO A 31 4.13 -1.73 0.84
N PHE A 32 3.32 -2.75 1.13
CA PHE A 32 2.66 -2.89 2.43
C PHE A 32 3.67 -3.05 3.56
N ASN A 33 4.62 -3.96 3.41
CA ASN A 33 5.62 -4.24 4.44
C ASN A 33 6.53 -3.04 4.68
N LEU A 34 6.92 -2.31 3.63
CA LEU A 34 7.73 -1.10 3.77
C LEU A 34 6.97 -0.03 4.56
N THR A 35 5.74 0.29 4.16
CA THR A 35 4.92 1.31 4.81
C THR A 35 4.61 0.97 6.27
N ILE A 36 4.22 -0.28 6.54
CA ILE A 36 3.95 -0.75 7.91
C ILE A 36 5.21 -0.69 8.76
N ALA A 37 6.36 -1.09 8.21
CA ALA A 37 7.63 -1.06 8.92
C ALA A 37 8.04 0.36 9.35
N LEU A 38 7.90 1.34 8.45
CA LEU A 38 8.17 2.74 8.74
C LEU A 38 7.21 3.29 9.81
N ALA A 39 5.91 2.98 9.70
CA ALA A 39 4.92 3.40 10.68
C ALA A 39 5.16 2.78 12.06
N GLU A 40 5.45 1.47 12.15
CA GLU A 40 5.77 0.81 13.41
C GLU A 40 7.04 1.38 14.06
N ASN A 41 8.06 1.71 13.26
CA ASN A 41 9.27 2.34 13.78
C ASN A 41 9.00 3.77 14.28
N ALA A 42 8.21 4.55 13.55
CA ALA A 42 7.77 5.88 13.98
C ALA A 42 7.00 5.81 15.32
N PHE A 43 6.05 4.86 15.43
CA PHE A 43 5.30 4.63 16.67
C PHE A 43 6.21 4.25 17.85
N ALA A 44 7.18 3.37 17.63
CA ALA A 44 8.16 2.98 18.65
C ALA A 44 9.02 4.17 19.12
N ASN A 45 9.15 5.20 18.29
CA ASN A 45 9.83 6.45 18.60
C ASN A 45 8.90 7.55 19.14
N GLY A 46 7.65 7.23 19.47
CA GLY A 46 6.71 8.13 20.15
C GLY A 46 5.85 8.98 19.21
N VAL A 47 5.76 8.63 17.92
CA VAL A 47 4.78 9.25 17.00
C VAL A 47 3.38 8.74 17.33
N GLU A 48 2.45 9.65 17.53
CA GLU A 48 1.03 9.34 17.73
C GLU A 48 0.32 9.23 16.38
N PHE A 49 -0.55 8.21 16.25
CA PHE A 49 -1.34 7.96 15.04
C PHE A 49 -2.83 8.14 15.35
N GLN A 50 -3.45 9.10 14.72
CA GLN A 50 -4.89 9.35 14.79
C GLN A 50 -5.56 8.83 13.52
N PHE A 51 -6.08 7.59 13.58
CA PHE A 51 -6.81 6.99 12.48
C PHE A 51 -8.25 7.50 12.38
N ASN A 52 -8.84 7.41 11.18
CA ASN A 52 -10.19 7.90 10.88
C ASN A 52 -10.37 9.41 11.21
N THR A 53 -9.27 10.16 11.17
CA THR A 53 -9.23 11.58 11.47
C THR A 53 -8.96 12.35 10.18
N GLU A 54 -9.97 13.02 9.68
CA GLU A 54 -9.93 13.85 8.49
C GLU A 54 -9.63 15.29 8.86
N VAL A 55 -8.62 15.88 8.23
CA VAL A 55 -8.32 17.31 8.36
C VAL A 55 -9.27 18.10 7.47
N THR A 56 -10.03 19.01 8.05
CA THR A 56 -11.05 19.80 7.38
C THR A 56 -10.68 21.28 7.21
N GLY A 57 -9.62 21.74 7.88
CA GLY A 57 -9.16 23.12 7.77
C GLY A 57 -7.97 23.47 8.65
N PHE A 58 -7.50 24.69 8.49
CA PHE A 58 -6.38 25.25 9.23
C PHE A 58 -6.66 26.70 9.63
N THR A 59 -6.19 27.10 10.82
CA THR A 59 -6.18 28.51 11.24
C THR A 59 -4.78 28.85 11.73
N TRP A 60 -4.18 29.92 11.18
CA TRP A 60 -2.90 30.45 11.64
C TRP A 60 -3.10 31.39 12.82
N ASN A 61 -2.35 31.20 13.90
CA ASN A 61 -2.45 31.94 15.17
C ASN A 61 -1.09 32.52 15.58
N ASP A 62 -0.46 33.29 14.72
CA ASP A 62 0.80 34.00 14.99
C ASP A 62 1.88 33.12 15.68
N GLY A 63 2.36 32.13 14.93
CA GLY A 63 3.43 31.22 15.36
C GLY A 63 3.02 29.76 15.55
N TYR A 64 1.74 29.41 15.41
CA TYR A 64 1.27 28.04 15.41
C TYR A 64 -0.02 27.86 14.56
N TRP A 65 -0.27 26.64 14.16
CA TRP A 65 -1.47 26.24 13.43
C TRP A 65 -2.46 25.56 14.36
N THR A 66 -3.74 25.92 14.27
CA THR A 66 -4.84 25.08 14.70
C THR A 66 -5.30 24.24 13.52
N ILE A 67 -5.26 22.93 13.66
CA ILE A 67 -5.73 21.95 12.68
C ILE A 67 -7.15 21.55 13.07
N HIS A 68 -8.11 21.81 12.19
CA HIS A 68 -9.50 21.39 12.39
C HIS A 68 -9.70 20.00 11.79
N THR A 69 -10.36 19.12 12.54
CA THR A 69 -10.64 17.75 12.11
C THR A 69 -12.09 17.37 12.39
N ASN A 70 -12.53 16.25 11.81
CA ASN A 70 -13.84 15.65 12.12
C ASN A 70 -13.97 15.14 13.56
N HIS A 71 -12.90 15.16 14.37
CA HIS A 71 -12.86 14.74 15.79
C HIS A 71 -12.47 15.87 16.75
N GLY A 72 -12.43 17.12 16.27
CA GLY A 72 -12.05 18.28 17.07
C GLY A 72 -10.80 18.96 16.53
N GLU A 73 -10.12 19.69 17.38
CA GLU A 73 -9.00 20.56 17.02
C GLU A 73 -7.69 20.10 17.68
N SER A 74 -6.58 20.40 17.00
CA SER A 74 -5.23 20.18 17.51
C SER A 74 -4.35 21.35 17.19
N GLU A 75 -3.44 21.72 18.09
CA GLU A 75 -2.49 22.80 17.88
C GLU A 75 -1.09 22.24 17.57
N THR A 76 -0.41 22.86 16.62
CA THR A 76 0.96 22.51 16.25
C THR A 76 1.74 23.71 15.75
N ARG A 77 3.03 23.70 15.93
CA ARG A 77 3.91 24.74 15.34
C ARG A 77 4.16 24.54 13.85
N TYR A 78 4.20 23.29 13.40
CA TYR A 78 4.49 22.95 11.99
C TYR A 78 3.50 21.90 11.50
N VAL A 79 3.15 22.02 10.23
CA VAL A 79 2.35 21.05 9.50
C VAL A 79 3.19 20.47 8.37
N ILE A 80 3.12 19.15 8.17
CA ILE A 80 3.65 18.49 6.98
C ILE A 80 2.47 17.87 6.24
N ASN A 81 2.17 18.41 5.07
CA ASN A 81 1.11 17.93 4.19
C ASN A 81 1.65 16.81 3.29
N ALA A 82 1.30 15.58 3.59
CA ALA A 82 1.63 14.39 2.78
C ALA A 82 0.36 13.64 2.35
N ALA A 83 -0.71 14.37 2.01
CA ALA A 83 -2.06 13.84 1.80
C ALA A 83 -2.28 13.19 0.41
N GLY A 84 -1.23 12.90 -0.36
CA GLY A 84 -1.31 12.20 -1.65
C GLY A 84 -2.21 12.93 -2.65
N VAL A 85 -3.25 12.28 -3.16
CA VAL A 85 -4.19 12.89 -4.13
C VAL A 85 -5.03 14.02 -3.56
N TYR A 86 -4.98 14.26 -2.24
CA TYR A 86 -5.64 15.37 -1.56
C TYR A 86 -4.66 16.47 -1.13
N SER A 87 -3.38 16.37 -1.46
CA SER A 87 -2.39 17.33 -0.99
C SER A 87 -2.61 18.75 -1.52
N ASP A 88 -3.12 18.91 -2.72
CA ASP A 88 -3.52 20.20 -3.27
C ASP A 88 -4.74 20.81 -2.55
N VAL A 89 -5.68 19.98 -2.11
CA VAL A 89 -6.84 20.44 -1.34
C VAL A 89 -6.38 21.12 -0.06
N LEU A 90 -5.50 20.47 0.71
CA LEU A 90 -4.96 21.02 1.96
C LEU A 90 -4.05 22.23 1.70
N HIS A 91 -3.16 22.13 0.70
CA HIS A 91 -2.30 23.24 0.28
C HIS A 91 -3.13 24.49 -0.08
N ASN A 92 -4.20 24.32 -0.85
CA ASN A 92 -5.03 25.38 -1.34
C ASN A 92 -5.86 26.10 -0.24
N MET A 93 -5.98 25.50 0.95
CA MET A 93 -6.59 26.15 2.11
C MET A 93 -5.69 27.26 2.70
N VAL A 94 -4.38 27.13 2.57
CA VAL A 94 -3.41 27.97 3.28
C VAL A 94 -2.51 28.81 2.36
N SER A 95 -2.17 28.30 1.17
CA SER A 95 -1.22 28.94 0.27
C SER A 95 -1.88 29.96 -0.67
N THR A 96 -1.13 31.02 -0.97
CA THR A 96 -1.49 32.01 -2.00
C THR A 96 -1.31 31.47 -3.42
N ARG A 97 -0.28 30.66 -3.65
CA ARG A 97 -0.07 29.90 -4.88
C ARG A 97 -0.94 28.65 -4.86
N LYS A 98 -1.66 28.39 -5.94
CA LYS A 98 -2.52 27.19 -6.01
C LYS A 98 -1.79 26.04 -6.67
N LEU A 99 -2.00 24.85 -6.12
CA LEU A 99 -1.63 23.58 -6.72
C LEU A 99 -2.86 22.88 -7.30
N HIS A 100 -2.63 22.02 -8.27
CA HIS A 100 -3.66 21.13 -8.81
C HIS A 100 -3.11 19.73 -8.97
N ILE A 101 -3.82 18.75 -8.41
CA ILE A 101 -3.50 17.33 -8.50
C ILE A 101 -4.60 16.61 -9.29
N THR A 102 -4.22 16.03 -10.40
CA THR A 102 -5.07 15.11 -11.17
C THR A 102 -4.84 13.69 -10.70
N PRO A 103 -5.85 12.99 -10.17
CA PRO A 103 -5.72 11.57 -9.85
C PRO A 103 -5.42 10.77 -11.11
N ARG A 104 -4.25 10.13 -11.19
CA ARG A 104 -3.87 9.26 -12.30
C ARG A 104 -4.01 7.81 -11.92
N ARG A 105 -5.08 7.17 -12.39
CA ARG A 105 -5.40 5.77 -12.10
C ARG A 105 -4.48 4.83 -12.86
N GLY A 106 -3.99 3.82 -12.15
CA GLY A 106 -3.26 2.69 -12.70
C GLY A 106 -3.95 1.39 -12.38
N ASP A 107 -4.44 0.69 -13.40
CA ASP A 107 -5.02 -0.65 -13.27
C ASP A 107 -3.93 -1.71 -13.32
N TYR A 108 -4.11 -2.79 -12.56
CA TYR A 108 -3.19 -3.91 -12.46
C TYR A 108 -3.90 -5.25 -12.52
N CYS A 109 -3.22 -6.25 -13.08
CA CYS A 109 -3.54 -7.66 -12.92
C CYS A 109 -2.46 -8.35 -12.09
N LEU A 110 -2.86 -9.08 -11.04
CA LEU A 110 -1.98 -9.97 -10.29
C LEU A 110 -2.25 -11.41 -10.72
N LEU A 111 -1.20 -12.07 -11.18
CA LEU A 111 -1.27 -13.45 -11.64
C LEU A 111 -0.93 -14.42 -10.49
N ASP A 112 -1.37 -15.65 -10.61
CA ASP A 112 -1.14 -16.73 -9.64
C ASP A 112 0.36 -17.03 -9.47
N LYS A 113 0.76 -17.58 -8.33
CA LYS A 113 2.15 -17.99 -8.05
C LYS A 113 2.69 -19.02 -9.02
N SER A 114 1.83 -19.79 -9.71
CA SER A 114 2.27 -20.69 -10.78
C SER A 114 2.94 -19.97 -11.96
N THR A 115 2.83 -18.64 -12.02
CA THR A 115 3.49 -17.79 -13.03
C THR A 115 4.72 -17.06 -12.49
N GLY A 116 5.16 -17.37 -11.28
CA GLY A 116 6.21 -16.61 -10.58
C GLY A 116 7.56 -16.57 -11.30
N ASP A 117 7.85 -17.59 -12.09
CA ASP A 117 9.08 -17.71 -12.87
C ASP A 117 8.92 -17.21 -14.33
N PHE A 118 7.78 -16.56 -14.64
CA PHE A 118 7.50 -16.11 -16.02
C PHE A 118 8.46 -14.99 -16.45
N VAL A 119 8.82 -14.08 -15.55
CA VAL A 119 9.87 -13.07 -15.71
C VAL A 119 10.74 -13.01 -14.46
N SER A 120 12.03 -12.74 -14.64
CA SER A 120 13.00 -12.63 -13.56
C SER A 120 13.27 -11.18 -13.14
N HIS A 121 13.02 -10.24 -14.04
CA HIS A 121 13.22 -8.79 -13.84
C HIS A 121 11.91 -8.03 -14.06
N THR A 122 11.86 -6.81 -13.60
CA THR A 122 10.81 -5.85 -13.99
C THR A 122 11.09 -5.38 -15.42
N ILE A 123 10.23 -5.75 -16.37
CA ILE A 123 10.38 -5.45 -17.78
C ILE A 123 9.37 -4.38 -18.18
N PHE A 124 9.81 -3.39 -18.95
CA PHE A 124 8.96 -2.36 -19.53
C PHE A 124 9.58 -1.79 -20.80
N GLN A 125 8.77 -1.21 -21.67
CA GLN A 125 9.21 -0.58 -22.89
C GLN A 125 9.89 0.78 -22.59
N LEU A 126 10.49 1.38 -23.62
CA LEU A 126 10.99 2.75 -23.51
C LEU A 126 9.85 3.69 -23.08
N PRO A 127 10.14 4.67 -22.19
CA PRO A 127 9.14 5.61 -21.73
C PRO A 127 8.48 6.37 -22.89
N GLY A 128 7.14 6.45 -22.85
CA GLY A 128 6.35 7.28 -23.75
C GLY A 128 5.92 8.59 -23.10
N LYS A 129 4.98 9.32 -23.73
CA LYS A 129 4.43 10.59 -23.22
C LYS A 129 3.77 10.47 -21.83
N LEU A 130 3.22 9.32 -21.51
CA LEU A 130 2.55 9.04 -20.22
C LEU A 130 3.46 8.27 -19.23
N GLY A 131 4.78 8.32 -19.41
CA GLY A 131 5.77 7.67 -18.55
C GLY A 131 6.19 6.28 -19.03
N LYS A 132 6.50 5.39 -18.07
CA LYS A 132 7.16 4.07 -18.32
C LYS A 132 6.27 3.04 -19.04
N GLY A 133 4.98 3.30 -19.19
CA GLY A 133 4.03 2.34 -19.78
C GLY A 133 3.72 1.17 -18.84
N VAL A 134 3.21 0.07 -19.41
CA VAL A 134 2.84 -1.14 -18.68
C VAL A 134 4.08 -1.99 -18.41
N LEU A 135 4.25 -2.39 -17.16
CA LEU A 135 5.32 -3.25 -16.68
C LEU A 135 4.82 -4.70 -16.56
N VAL A 136 5.73 -5.65 -16.77
CA VAL A 136 5.57 -7.04 -16.35
C VAL A 136 6.69 -7.32 -15.34
N SER A 137 6.34 -7.71 -14.11
CA SER A 137 7.30 -7.79 -13.01
C SER A 137 7.03 -8.98 -12.10
N PRO A 138 8.06 -9.65 -11.60
CA PRO A 138 7.90 -10.56 -10.47
C PRO A 138 7.52 -9.77 -9.22
N THR A 139 6.95 -10.44 -8.22
CA THR A 139 6.73 -9.88 -6.89
C THR A 139 7.57 -10.60 -5.85
N VAL A 140 7.86 -9.94 -4.72
CA VAL A 140 8.60 -10.56 -3.61
C VAL A 140 7.93 -11.80 -3.02
N HIS A 141 6.69 -12.04 -3.39
CA HIS A 141 5.89 -13.17 -2.89
C HIS A 141 5.66 -14.27 -3.94
N GLY A 142 6.36 -14.22 -5.08
CA GLY A 142 6.32 -15.25 -6.11
C GLY A 142 5.10 -15.18 -7.04
N ASN A 143 4.45 -14.04 -7.17
CA ASN A 143 3.45 -13.78 -8.19
C ASN A 143 4.08 -13.01 -9.36
N THR A 144 3.42 -12.97 -10.52
CA THR A 144 3.69 -11.99 -11.56
C THR A 144 2.65 -10.88 -11.50
N ILE A 145 3.07 -9.62 -11.58
CA ILE A 145 2.19 -8.45 -11.64
C ILE A 145 2.34 -7.76 -13.00
N VAL A 146 1.21 -7.35 -13.58
CA VAL A 146 1.12 -6.65 -14.85
C VAL A 146 0.44 -5.31 -14.62
N GLY A 147 1.03 -4.24 -15.10
CA GLY A 147 0.54 -2.87 -14.90
C GLY A 147 1.64 -1.88 -14.54
N PRO A 148 1.31 -0.64 -14.28
CA PRO A 148 -0.04 -0.03 -14.33
C PRO A 148 -0.44 0.47 -15.73
N THR A 149 -1.71 0.78 -15.89
CA THR A 149 -2.18 1.75 -16.88
C THR A 149 -1.89 3.19 -16.40
N ALA A 150 -2.20 4.19 -17.22
CA ALA A 150 -2.09 5.61 -16.84
C ALA A 150 -3.30 6.36 -17.42
N ILE A 151 -4.32 6.54 -16.60
CA ILE A 151 -5.60 7.15 -16.98
C ILE A 151 -5.91 8.28 -16.02
N ASP A 152 -5.97 9.50 -16.51
CA ASP A 152 -6.35 10.66 -15.71
C ASP A 152 -7.86 10.64 -15.47
N ILE A 153 -8.28 10.85 -14.23
CA ILE A 153 -9.67 10.85 -13.79
C ILE A 153 -9.91 12.01 -12.83
N GLU A 154 -11.17 12.38 -12.66
CA GLU A 154 -11.55 13.44 -11.71
C GLU A 154 -11.82 12.90 -10.29
N ASP A 155 -12.30 11.66 -10.20
CA ASP A 155 -12.69 11.03 -8.93
C ASP A 155 -11.46 10.61 -8.12
N ARG A 156 -11.24 11.29 -7.00
CA ARG A 156 -10.13 11.01 -6.05
C ARG A 156 -10.31 9.71 -5.27
N GLU A 157 -11.47 9.06 -5.37
CA GLU A 157 -11.76 7.74 -4.79
C GLU A 157 -11.89 6.64 -5.87
N GLY A 158 -11.70 6.98 -7.14
CA GLY A 158 -11.92 6.13 -8.30
C GLY A 158 -10.91 4.98 -8.43
N THR A 159 -10.90 4.05 -7.48
CA THR A 159 -10.00 2.88 -7.43
C THR A 159 -10.60 1.61 -8.03
N ASN A 160 -11.71 1.72 -8.75
CA ASN A 160 -12.30 0.61 -9.52
C ASN A 160 -11.50 0.36 -10.80
N THR A 161 -11.32 -0.90 -11.17
CA THR A 161 -10.82 -1.28 -12.51
C THR A 161 -11.92 -1.18 -13.55
N THR A 162 -11.54 -0.97 -14.82
CA THR A 162 -12.47 -0.90 -15.94
C THR A 162 -12.09 -1.93 -17.01
N ALA A 163 -13.07 -2.42 -17.76
CA ALA A 163 -12.80 -3.35 -18.86
C ALA A 163 -11.86 -2.73 -19.90
N GLU A 164 -12.02 -1.45 -20.20
CA GLU A 164 -11.17 -0.70 -21.12
C GLU A 164 -9.71 -0.65 -20.61
N GLY A 165 -9.51 -0.26 -19.34
CA GLY A 165 -8.18 -0.20 -18.74
C GLY A 165 -7.50 -1.56 -18.68
N LEU A 166 -8.23 -2.63 -18.34
CA LEU A 166 -7.67 -3.98 -18.32
C LEU A 166 -7.32 -4.50 -19.72
N ASN A 167 -8.12 -4.19 -20.76
CA ASN A 167 -7.82 -4.56 -22.14
C ASN A 167 -6.58 -3.81 -22.66
N ASP A 168 -6.48 -2.52 -22.43
CA ASP A 168 -5.30 -1.70 -22.76
C ASP A 168 -4.03 -2.24 -22.09
N LEU A 169 -4.14 -2.60 -20.80
CA LEU A 169 -3.05 -3.21 -20.04
C LEU A 169 -2.57 -4.53 -20.68
N ILE A 170 -3.51 -5.41 -21.07
CA ILE A 170 -3.18 -6.72 -21.64
C ILE A 170 -2.51 -6.55 -23.01
N GLU A 171 -3.03 -5.66 -23.85
CA GLU A 171 -2.48 -5.37 -25.18
C GLU A 171 -1.04 -4.83 -25.07
N LYS A 172 -0.82 -3.83 -24.22
CA LYS A 172 0.51 -3.22 -24.02
C LYS A 172 1.51 -4.18 -23.40
N ALA A 173 1.09 -5.01 -22.44
CA ALA A 173 1.96 -6.03 -21.86
C ALA A 173 2.34 -7.09 -22.88
N GLY A 174 1.40 -7.49 -23.77
CA GLY A 174 1.62 -8.44 -24.85
C GLY A 174 2.63 -7.96 -25.90
N ALA A 175 2.82 -6.65 -26.04
CA ALA A 175 3.87 -6.09 -26.87
C ALA A 175 5.27 -6.18 -26.23
N THR A 176 5.34 -6.30 -24.90
CA THR A 176 6.59 -6.39 -24.14
C THR A 176 7.07 -7.83 -23.95
N VAL A 177 6.16 -8.75 -23.65
CA VAL A 177 6.43 -10.17 -23.41
C VAL A 177 5.53 -11.06 -24.24
N GLU A 178 6.04 -12.20 -24.71
CA GLU A 178 5.24 -13.17 -25.45
C GLU A 178 4.51 -14.13 -24.52
N ASN A 179 3.36 -14.63 -24.97
CA ASN A 179 2.59 -15.68 -24.27
C ASN A 179 2.27 -15.36 -22.79
N LEU A 180 2.02 -14.08 -22.50
CA LEU A 180 1.64 -13.66 -21.15
C LEU A 180 0.48 -14.51 -20.60
N PRO A 181 0.64 -15.22 -19.47
CA PRO A 181 -0.37 -16.14 -18.95
C PRO A 181 -1.53 -15.42 -18.27
N ILE A 182 -2.17 -14.47 -18.94
CA ILE A 182 -3.19 -13.56 -18.39
C ILE A 182 -4.41 -14.32 -17.81
N ARG A 183 -4.70 -15.52 -18.30
CA ARG A 183 -5.77 -16.39 -17.75
C ARG A 183 -5.49 -16.86 -16.32
N GLN A 184 -4.26 -16.71 -15.85
CA GLN A 184 -3.86 -17.00 -14.48
C GLN A 184 -4.07 -15.78 -13.53
N THR A 185 -4.74 -14.73 -14.00
CA THR A 185 -5.09 -13.59 -13.14
C THR A 185 -5.97 -14.06 -11.98
N ILE A 186 -5.53 -13.80 -10.76
CA ILE A 186 -6.28 -14.13 -9.52
C ILE A 186 -7.05 -12.93 -8.99
N THR A 187 -6.59 -11.71 -9.32
CA THR A 187 -7.28 -10.45 -8.98
C THR A 187 -6.81 -9.31 -9.86
N SER A 188 -7.67 -8.32 -10.03
CA SER A 188 -7.32 -7.00 -10.55
C SER A 188 -7.59 -5.93 -9.50
N PHE A 189 -6.85 -4.84 -9.55
CA PHE A 189 -7.03 -3.70 -8.66
C PHE A 189 -6.51 -2.43 -9.34
N ALA A 190 -6.91 -1.29 -8.82
CA ALA A 190 -6.39 -0.01 -9.26
C ALA A 190 -5.93 0.84 -8.07
N GLY A 191 -5.07 1.81 -8.36
CA GLY A 191 -4.62 2.80 -7.41
C GLY A 191 -4.42 4.16 -8.08
N LEU A 192 -4.44 5.22 -7.30
CA LEU A 192 -4.30 6.59 -7.77
C LEU A 192 -2.91 7.14 -7.46
N ARG A 193 -2.34 7.81 -8.45
CA ARG A 193 -1.12 8.61 -8.31
C ARG A 193 -1.49 10.08 -8.25
N ALA A 194 -0.80 10.83 -7.40
CA ALA A 194 -0.99 12.25 -7.22
C ALA A 194 -0.21 13.02 -8.31
N HIS A 195 -0.77 13.09 -9.54
CA HIS A 195 -0.12 13.75 -10.66
C HIS A 195 -0.29 15.26 -10.57
N GLU A 196 0.81 16.00 -10.42
CA GLU A 196 0.85 17.45 -10.40
C GLU A 196 1.06 17.99 -11.82
N ASP A 197 0.45 19.12 -12.17
CA ASP A 197 0.37 19.67 -13.53
C ASP A 197 1.75 19.90 -14.19
N HIS A 198 2.80 20.19 -13.42
CA HIS A 198 4.15 20.41 -13.91
C HIS A 198 5.03 19.16 -13.88
N HIS A 199 4.49 18.00 -13.42
CA HIS A 199 5.22 16.74 -13.25
C HIS A 199 6.36 16.82 -12.23
N GLU A 200 6.22 17.65 -11.20
CA GLU A 200 7.23 17.87 -10.17
C GLU A 200 6.76 17.39 -8.80
N PHE A 201 7.70 16.94 -7.98
CA PHE A 201 7.48 16.76 -6.55
C PHE A 201 7.58 18.12 -5.87
N VAL A 202 6.48 18.56 -5.27
CA VAL A 202 6.43 19.84 -4.54
C VAL A 202 6.80 19.54 -3.08
N ILE A 203 8.07 19.79 -2.72
CA ILE A 203 8.61 19.53 -1.37
C ILE A 203 9.21 20.82 -0.83
N GLY A 204 8.65 21.35 0.25
CA GLY A 204 9.12 22.56 0.90
C GLY A 204 8.02 23.40 1.51
N GLU A 205 8.37 24.57 2.03
CA GLU A 205 7.41 25.47 2.68
C GLU A 205 6.44 26.07 1.64
N ALA A 206 5.14 26.01 1.96
CA ALA A 206 4.08 26.52 1.09
C ALA A 206 4.13 28.04 1.01
N GLU A 207 4.00 28.61 -0.20
CA GLU A 207 4.06 30.05 -0.40
C GLU A 207 2.94 30.79 0.33
N GLY A 208 3.34 31.74 1.19
CA GLY A 208 2.41 32.51 2.03
C GLY A 208 1.87 31.78 3.25
N ALA A 209 2.29 30.55 3.53
CA ALA A 209 1.88 29.75 4.68
C ALA A 209 3.11 29.31 5.49
N GLN A 210 3.55 30.16 6.40
CA GLN A 210 4.71 29.88 7.26
C GLN A 210 4.52 28.58 8.05
N GLN A 211 5.60 27.80 8.17
CA GLN A 211 5.58 26.54 8.97
C GLN A 211 4.64 25.46 8.41
N PHE A 212 4.22 25.60 7.17
CA PHE A 212 3.44 24.60 6.45
C PHE A 212 4.28 24.01 5.32
N ILE A 213 4.67 22.74 5.45
CA ILE A 213 5.57 22.04 4.55
C ILE A 213 4.76 21.11 3.66
N ASP A 214 4.87 21.25 2.36
CA ASP A 214 4.27 20.32 1.41
C ASP A 214 5.19 19.14 1.10
N CYS A 215 4.57 17.99 0.92
CA CYS A 215 5.07 16.81 0.23
C CYS A 215 3.99 16.38 -0.78
N ALA A 216 3.74 17.25 -1.76
CA ALA A 216 2.65 17.14 -2.72
C ALA A 216 3.15 16.69 -4.09
N GLY A 217 2.24 16.24 -4.98
CA GLY A 217 2.59 15.81 -6.32
C GLY A 217 3.51 14.59 -6.39
N ILE A 218 3.61 13.82 -5.31
CA ILE A 218 4.51 12.66 -5.24
C ILE A 218 3.83 11.47 -5.90
N GLU A 219 4.08 11.32 -7.20
CA GLU A 219 3.69 10.16 -7.99
C GLU A 219 4.86 9.16 -8.14
N SER A 220 4.91 8.37 -9.21
CA SER A 220 6.03 7.43 -9.45
C SER A 220 7.33 8.20 -9.79
N PRO A 221 8.46 7.89 -9.10
CA PRO A 221 8.73 6.75 -8.22
C PRO A 221 8.62 7.05 -6.70
N GLY A 222 7.56 7.66 -6.24
CA GLY A 222 7.38 8.18 -4.88
C GLY A 222 7.66 7.16 -3.78
N LEU A 223 7.16 5.92 -3.90
CA LEU A 223 7.37 4.90 -2.86
C LEU A 223 8.86 4.61 -2.62
N THR A 224 9.63 4.41 -3.69
CA THR A 224 11.07 4.12 -3.59
C THR A 224 11.88 5.36 -3.21
N SER A 225 11.38 6.55 -3.50
CA SER A 225 11.98 7.83 -3.11
C SER A 225 11.61 8.23 -1.67
N SER A 226 10.57 7.63 -1.07
CA SER A 226 10.04 8.06 0.24
C SER A 226 11.06 8.08 1.37
N PRO A 227 12.06 7.17 1.48
CA PRO A 227 13.10 7.28 2.50
C PRO A 227 13.98 8.53 2.32
N ALA A 228 14.33 8.85 1.07
CA ALA A 228 15.13 10.05 0.75
C ALA A 228 14.31 11.34 0.96
N ILE A 229 13.04 11.34 0.59
CA ILE A 229 12.11 12.45 0.86
C ILE A 229 11.97 12.66 2.37
N GLY A 230 11.76 11.60 3.13
CA GLY A 230 11.67 11.68 4.60
C GLY A 230 12.94 12.25 5.25
N LEU A 231 14.12 11.84 4.76
CA LEU A 231 15.39 12.40 5.21
C LEU A 231 15.48 13.90 4.88
N HIS A 232 15.22 14.29 3.63
CA HIS A 232 15.25 15.69 3.20
C HIS A 232 14.29 16.56 4.03
N VAL A 233 13.05 16.11 4.24
CA VAL A 233 12.07 16.84 5.06
C VAL A 233 12.52 16.93 6.51
N SER A 234 13.13 15.88 7.06
CA SER A 234 13.66 15.92 8.44
C SER A 234 14.83 16.90 8.58
N GLU A 235 15.67 17.03 7.57
CA GLU A 235 16.75 18.04 7.50
C GLU A 235 16.18 19.46 7.42
N LEU A 236 15.19 19.66 6.55
CA LEU A 236 14.47 20.93 6.45
C LEU A 236 13.84 21.34 7.80
N MET A 237 13.15 20.39 8.44
CA MET A 237 12.54 20.63 9.76
C MET A 237 13.58 20.88 10.84
N ARG A 238 14.71 20.19 10.81
CA ARG A 238 15.81 20.44 11.75
C ARG A 238 16.32 21.87 11.63
N ASP A 239 16.52 22.34 10.42
CA ASP A 239 17.04 23.68 10.15
C ASP A 239 16.03 24.77 10.54
N LEU A 240 14.75 24.57 10.25
CA LEU A 240 13.67 25.51 10.61
C LEU A 240 13.39 25.56 12.11
N MET A 241 13.46 24.46 12.82
CA MET A 241 13.08 24.34 14.23
C MET A 241 14.26 24.29 15.21
N GLY A 242 15.49 24.17 14.73
CA GLY A 242 16.64 23.92 15.60
C GLY A 242 16.57 22.56 16.31
N LEU A 243 16.01 21.55 15.66
CA LEU A 243 15.83 20.22 16.25
C LEU A 243 17.17 19.56 16.56
N ARG A 244 17.20 18.80 17.63
CA ARG A 244 18.35 17.97 18.02
C ARG A 244 18.01 16.51 17.84
N GLU A 245 19.03 15.69 17.60
CA GLU A 245 18.85 14.23 17.56
C GLU A 245 18.32 13.71 18.90
N LYS A 246 17.48 12.70 18.83
CA LYS A 246 16.88 12.05 19.98
C LYS A 246 17.92 11.16 20.67
N GLU A 247 18.18 11.36 21.96
CA GLU A 247 19.19 10.60 22.72
C GLU A 247 18.93 9.08 22.70
N HIS A 248 17.66 8.68 22.74
CA HIS A 248 17.23 7.29 22.76
C HIS A 248 16.39 6.96 21.52
N PHE A 249 17.00 7.06 20.34
CA PHE A 249 16.35 6.68 19.08
C PHE A 249 16.38 5.18 18.88
N ILE A 250 15.20 4.60 18.64
CA ILE A 250 15.04 3.19 18.30
C ILE A 250 15.20 3.03 16.80
N ALA A 251 16.40 2.66 16.35
CA ALA A 251 16.72 2.54 14.92
C ALA A 251 16.07 1.32 14.24
N THR A 252 15.75 0.27 14.99
CA THR A 252 15.22 -0.99 14.48
C THR A 252 13.95 -1.40 15.21
N ARG A 253 13.05 -2.05 14.51
CA ARG A 253 11.86 -2.66 15.10
C ARG A 253 11.95 -4.19 15.11
N ARG A 254 11.11 -4.84 15.91
CA ARG A 254 10.97 -6.31 15.88
C ARG A 254 10.49 -6.74 14.48
N GLY A 255 11.26 -7.60 13.81
CA GLY A 255 10.89 -8.21 12.54
C GLY A 255 9.56 -8.99 12.62
N VAL A 256 8.92 -9.22 11.48
CA VAL A 256 7.80 -10.15 11.37
C VAL A 256 8.40 -11.56 11.27
N LEU A 257 7.93 -12.46 12.11
CA LEU A 257 8.34 -13.86 12.04
C LEU A 257 7.64 -14.52 10.86
N ASP A 258 8.41 -15.03 9.91
CA ASP A 258 7.90 -15.87 8.83
C ASP A 258 8.29 -17.32 9.11
N PRO A 259 7.34 -18.19 9.50
CA PRO A 259 7.62 -19.59 9.82
C PRO A 259 8.24 -20.38 8.66
N LYS A 260 8.03 -19.93 7.42
CA LYS A 260 8.55 -20.61 6.21
C LYS A 260 10.08 -20.46 6.06
N THR A 261 10.67 -19.51 6.76
CA THR A 261 12.12 -19.27 6.74
C THR A 261 12.86 -20.03 7.83
N LEU A 262 12.13 -20.69 8.75
CA LEU A 262 12.70 -21.43 9.86
C LEU A 262 13.15 -22.83 9.42
N SER A 263 14.16 -23.36 10.14
CA SER A 263 14.48 -24.79 10.08
C SER A 263 13.30 -25.61 10.61
N LYS A 264 13.24 -26.91 10.27
CA LYS A 264 12.16 -27.78 10.76
C LYS A 264 12.17 -27.88 12.29
N GLU A 265 13.35 -27.92 12.88
CA GLU A 265 13.57 -28.00 14.33
C GLU A 265 13.11 -26.70 15.02
N ASP A 266 13.46 -25.55 14.46
CA ASP A 266 13.03 -24.25 14.99
C ASP A 266 11.53 -24.06 14.87
N TYR A 267 10.93 -24.50 13.76
CA TYR A 267 9.49 -24.44 13.58
C TYR A 267 8.74 -25.36 14.56
N GLN A 268 9.25 -26.57 14.80
CA GLN A 268 8.68 -27.46 15.82
C GLN A 268 8.77 -26.85 17.23
N ARG A 269 9.90 -26.21 17.57
CA ARG A 269 10.06 -25.49 18.83
C ARG A 269 9.07 -24.33 18.94
N LEU A 270 8.92 -23.55 17.89
CA LEU A 270 7.94 -22.47 17.83
C LEU A 270 6.51 -22.96 18.07
N ILE A 271 6.11 -24.07 17.45
CA ILE A 271 4.79 -24.68 17.67
C ILE A 271 4.61 -25.16 19.12
N HIS A 272 5.66 -25.73 19.70
CA HIS A 272 5.61 -26.16 21.09
C HIS A 272 5.41 -24.97 22.05
N GLU A 273 6.12 -23.88 21.81
CA GLU A 273 6.02 -22.65 22.63
C GLU A 273 4.73 -21.85 22.35
N LYS A 274 4.29 -21.83 21.09
CA LYS A 274 3.13 -21.07 20.60
C LYS A 274 2.30 -21.93 19.64
N PRO A 275 1.36 -22.74 20.14
CA PRO A 275 0.61 -23.72 19.35
C PRO A 275 -0.17 -23.14 18.17
N ALA A 276 -0.53 -21.85 18.22
CA ALA A 276 -1.20 -21.15 17.14
C ALA A 276 -0.39 -21.13 15.81
N TYR A 277 0.93 -21.23 15.88
CA TYR A 277 1.77 -21.37 14.67
C TYR A 277 1.66 -22.73 14.00
N GLY A 278 1.08 -23.74 14.67
CA GLY A 278 0.77 -25.04 14.10
C GLY A 278 -0.57 -25.11 13.35
N GLN A 279 -1.38 -24.04 13.40
CA GLN A 279 -2.72 -24.01 12.77
C GLN A 279 -2.71 -23.17 11.51
N ILE A 280 -2.80 -23.81 10.33
CA ILE A 280 -2.87 -23.12 9.04
C ILE A 280 -4.30 -22.61 8.82
N ILE A 281 -4.47 -21.30 8.71
CA ILE A 281 -5.73 -20.61 8.45
C ILE A 281 -5.90 -20.34 6.95
N CYS A 282 -4.89 -19.76 6.29
CA CYS A 282 -4.91 -19.53 4.85
C CYS A 282 -4.07 -20.59 4.13
N ARG A 283 -4.72 -21.55 3.46
CA ARG A 283 -4.02 -22.64 2.77
C ARG A 283 -3.29 -22.18 1.51
N CYS A 284 -3.85 -21.21 0.77
CA CYS A 284 -3.24 -20.71 -0.47
C CYS A 284 -1.90 -20.00 -0.21
N GLU A 285 -1.82 -19.25 0.88
CA GLU A 285 -0.62 -18.49 1.26
C GLU A 285 0.15 -19.15 2.43
N GLN A 286 -0.31 -20.28 2.93
CA GLN A 286 0.32 -21.02 4.05
C GLN A 286 0.50 -20.14 5.30
N VAL A 287 -0.54 -19.33 5.64
CA VAL A 287 -0.51 -18.44 6.81
C VAL A 287 -1.15 -19.13 8.00
N THR A 288 -0.46 -19.09 9.12
CA THR A 288 -0.89 -19.68 10.40
C THR A 288 -1.72 -18.72 11.24
N GLU A 289 -2.44 -19.25 12.23
CA GLU A 289 -3.11 -18.44 13.26
C GLU A 289 -2.10 -17.58 14.04
N GLY A 290 -0.92 -18.13 14.35
CA GLY A 290 0.14 -17.40 15.05
C GLY A 290 0.61 -16.15 14.32
N GLU A 291 0.74 -16.19 12.99
CA GLU A 291 1.06 -15.00 12.18
C GLU A 291 -0.07 -13.97 12.20
N ILE A 292 -1.33 -14.41 12.20
CA ILE A 292 -2.50 -13.53 12.30
C ILE A 292 -2.56 -12.85 13.66
N LEU A 293 -2.33 -13.60 14.74
CA LEU A 293 -2.25 -13.06 16.10
C LEU A 293 -1.12 -12.04 16.24
N ASP A 294 0.07 -12.35 15.72
CA ASP A 294 1.17 -11.38 15.71
C ASP A 294 0.77 -10.10 14.95
N ALA A 295 0.12 -10.21 13.80
CA ALA A 295 -0.35 -9.07 13.02
C ALA A 295 -1.41 -8.21 13.74
N ILE A 296 -2.23 -8.80 14.62
CA ILE A 296 -3.24 -8.09 15.41
C ILE A 296 -2.60 -7.39 16.62
N HIS A 297 -1.66 -8.05 17.30
CA HIS A 297 -1.09 -7.56 18.56
C HIS A 297 0.17 -6.70 18.41
N ARG A 298 0.69 -6.53 17.20
CA ARG A 298 1.82 -5.63 16.94
C ARG A 298 1.41 -4.16 17.15
N PRO A 299 2.39 -3.25 17.36
CA PRO A 299 2.11 -1.81 17.26
C PRO A 299 1.37 -1.48 15.97
N LEU A 300 0.36 -0.63 16.06
CA LEU A 300 -0.53 -0.31 14.93
C LEU A 300 -1.17 -1.57 14.30
N GLY A 301 -1.56 -2.52 15.12
CA GLY A 301 -2.04 -3.85 14.72
C GLY A 301 -3.26 -3.84 13.81
N ALA A 302 -3.48 -4.97 13.14
CA ALA A 302 -4.62 -5.15 12.25
C ALA A 302 -5.96 -5.15 13.01
N LYS A 303 -6.94 -4.37 12.51
CA LYS A 303 -8.30 -4.30 13.07
C LYS A 303 -9.38 -4.65 12.04
N SER A 304 -8.99 -5.12 10.85
CA SER A 304 -9.89 -5.48 9.75
C SER A 304 -9.33 -6.64 8.96
N LEU A 305 -10.14 -7.25 8.10
CA LEU A 305 -9.68 -8.34 7.22
C LEU A 305 -8.54 -7.89 6.30
N ASP A 306 -8.65 -6.72 5.68
CA ASP A 306 -7.59 -6.17 4.85
C ASP A 306 -6.36 -5.74 5.68
N GLY A 307 -6.56 -5.37 6.93
CA GLY A 307 -5.46 -5.13 7.87
C GLY A 307 -4.60 -6.38 8.11
N VAL A 308 -5.25 -7.53 8.34
CA VAL A 308 -4.58 -8.85 8.44
C VAL A 308 -3.96 -9.23 7.10
N LYS A 309 -4.72 -9.13 6.01
CA LYS A 309 -4.29 -9.49 4.65
C LYS A 309 -3.01 -8.75 4.24
N ARG A 310 -2.92 -7.44 4.48
CA ARG A 310 -1.76 -6.62 4.11
C ARG A 310 -0.51 -6.93 4.94
N ARG A 311 -0.67 -7.51 6.15
CA ARG A 311 0.45 -7.88 7.04
C ARG A 311 0.92 -9.31 6.85
N THR A 312 -0.01 -10.24 6.61
CA THR A 312 0.28 -11.68 6.58
C THR A 312 0.10 -12.34 5.23
N ARG A 313 -0.58 -11.67 4.27
CA ARG A 313 -1.07 -12.21 3.00
C ARG A 313 -2.26 -13.19 3.12
N ALA A 314 -2.81 -13.44 4.31
CA ALA A 314 -4.04 -14.22 4.43
C ALA A 314 -5.15 -13.60 3.57
N GLY A 315 -5.67 -14.36 2.61
CA GLY A 315 -6.66 -13.89 1.65
C GLY A 315 -6.13 -13.35 0.31
N MET A 316 -4.80 -13.31 0.10
CA MET A 316 -4.18 -12.84 -1.17
C MET A 316 -3.93 -13.96 -2.19
N GLY A 317 -4.14 -15.21 -1.84
CA GLY A 317 -3.90 -16.32 -2.75
C GLY A 317 -5.04 -16.54 -3.73
N ARG A 318 -4.93 -17.62 -4.53
CA ARG A 318 -5.82 -17.97 -5.64
C ARG A 318 -7.32 -17.87 -5.33
N CYS A 319 -7.76 -18.24 -4.11
CA CYS A 319 -9.18 -18.21 -3.75
C CYS A 319 -9.68 -16.81 -3.31
N GLN A 320 -8.79 -15.79 -3.21
CA GLN A 320 -9.12 -14.42 -2.83
C GLN A 320 -10.02 -14.34 -1.59
N ALA A 321 -9.55 -14.96 -0.49
CA ALA A 321 -10.21 -15.03 0.82
C ALA A 321 -11.47 -15.94 0.91
N GLY A 322 -11.89 -16.59 -0.17
CA GLY A 322 -13.11 -17.39 -0.23
C GLY A 322 -13.23 -18.47 0.84
N PHE A 323 -12.11 -18.98 1.39
CA PHE A 323 -12.12 -20.01 2.43
C PHE A 323 -11.63 -19.54 3.80
N CYS A 324 -10.68 -18.58 3.83
CA CYS A 324 -10.07 -18.20 5.10
C CYS A 324 -10.79 -17.03 5.79
N SER A 325 -11.58 -16.20 5.08
CA SER A 325 -12.21 -15.02 5.68
C SER A 325 -13.09 -15.31 6.90
N PRO A 326 -13.96 -16.33 6.96
CA PRO A 326 -14.74 -16.58 8.16
C PRO A 326 -13.85 -16.86 9.38
N ARG A 327 -12.76 -17.62 9.16
CA ARG A 327 -11.83 -17.97 10.24
C ARG A 327 -11.01 -16.76 10.70
N VAL A 328 -10.60 -15.90 9.77
CA VAL A 328 -9.91 -14.64 10.10
C VAL A 328 -10.85 -13.70 10.84
N MET A 329 -12.15 -13.65 10.49
CA MET A 329 -13.16 -12.88 11.22
C MET A 329 -13.33 -13.36 12.65
N GLU A 330 -13.43 -14.69 12.88
CA GLU A 330 -13.50 -15.27 14.22
C GLU A 330 -12.30 -14.85 15.08
N ILE A 331 -11.08 -14.95 14.51
CA ILE A 331 -9.86 -14.57 15.22
C ILE A 331 -9.88 -13.09 15.54
N LEU A 332 -10.19 -12.22 14.57
CA LEU A 332 -10.30 -10.78 14.79
C LEU A 332 -11.34 -10.42 15.86
N ALA A 333 -12.53 -11.00 15.78
CA ALA A 333 -13.60 -10.76 16.76
C ALA A 333 -13.18 -11.17 18.18
N ARG A 334 -12.55 -12.34 18.32
CA ARG A 334 -12.01 -12.85 19.58
C ARG A 334 -10.95 -11.91 20.16
N GLU A 335 -9.96 -11.52 19.36
CA GLU A 335 -8.81 -10.73 19.81
C GLU A 335 -9.16 -9.25 20.05
N LEU A 336 -10.15 -8.72 19.33
CA LEU A 336 -10.62 -7.35 19.51
C LEU A 336 -11.77 -7.24 20.51
N HIS A 337 -12.30 -8.38 21.01
CA HIS A 337 -13.43 -8.46 21.95
C HIS A 337 -14.71 -7.78 21.43
N VAL A 338 -15.01 -7.99 20.14
CA VAL A 338 -16.20 -7.46 19.46
C VAL A 338 -17.01 -8.60 18.82
N ASP A 339 -18.27 -8.33 18.46
CA ASP A 339 -19.06 -9.28 17.68
C ASP A 339 -18.52 -9.41 16.25
N GLN A 340 -18.72 -10.57 15.63
CA GLN A 340 -18.26 -10.80 14.25
C GLN A 340 -18.92 -9.83 13.23
N SER A 341 -20.16 -9.39 13.50
CA SER A 341 -20.85 -8.40 12.68
C SER A 341 -20.20 -7.01 12.69
N GLU A 342 -19.36 -6.73 13.69
CA GLU A 342 -18.60 -5.48 13.77
C GLU A 342 -17.29 -5.53 12.97
N ILE A 343 -16.83 -6.72 12.59
CA ILE A 343 -15.60 -6.86 11.80
C ILE A 343 -15.84 -6.32 10.39
N THR A 344 -14.96 -5.41 10.00
CA THR A 344 -15.00 -4.77 8.69
C THR A 344 -14.01 -5.41 7.70
N LYS A 345 -14.30 -5.25 6.41
CA LYS A 345 -13.34 -5.60 5.36
C LYS A 345 -12.11 -4.70 5.40
N CYS A 346 -12.29 -3.37 5.44
CA CYS A 346 -11.21 -2.38 5.35
C CYS A 346 -11.40 -1.15 6.25
N GLY A 347 -12.25 -1.22 7.26
CA GLY A 347 -12.63 -0.09 8.13
C GLY A 347 -13.93 0.59 7.68
N GLY A 348 -14.33 1.65 8.39
CA GLY A 348 -15.55 2.41 8.11
C GLY A 348 -16.80 1.52 8.04
N ALA A 349 -17.65 1.74 7.05
CA ALA A 349 -18.92 1.01 6.85
C ALA A 349 -18.76 -0.34 6.11
N SER A 350 -17.53 -0.84 5.89
CA SER A 350 -17.29 -2.04 5.08
C SER A 350 -17.54 -3.37 5.81
N ARG A 351 -18.66 -3.48 6.52
CA ARG A 351 -19.10 -4.70 7.20
C ARG A 351 -19.48 -5.77 6.18
N LEU A 352 -19.10 -7.04 6.46
CA LEU A 352 -19.48 -8.19 5.64
C LEU A 352 -20.77 -8.85 6.15
N ILE A 353 -21.02 -8.79 7.46
CA ILE A 353 -22.22 -9.29 8.08
C ILE A 353 -23.12 -8.09 8.36
N VAL A 354 -24.30 -8.07 7.76
CA VAL A 354 -25.27 -6.95 7.86
C VAL A 354 -26.48 -7.31 8.72
N GLY A 355 -26.54 -8.53 9.24
CA GLY A 355 -27.61 -9.05 10.08
C GLY A 355 -27.71 -10.55 10.00
N THR A 356 -28.62 -11.16 10.76
CA THR A 356 -28.93 -12.59 10.70
C THR A 356 -30.19 -12.86 9.90
N ASN A 357 -30.35 -14.07 9.37
CA ASN A 357 -31.55 -14.45 8.61
C ASN A 357 -32.84 -14.44 9.46
N LYS A 358 -32.68 -14.45 10.78
CA LYS A 358 -33.82 -14.47 11.72
C LYS A 358 -34.32 -13.08 12.07
N ASP A 359 -33.48 -12.06 12.07
CA ASP A 359 -33.83 -10.69 12.45
C ASP A 359 -34.92 -10.07 11.56
N LYS A 360 -35.02 -10.52 10.28
CA LYS A 360 -36.06 -10.04 9.34
C LYS A 360 -37.43 -10.70 9.51
N LEU A 361 -37.54 -11.77 10.30
CA LEU A 361 -38.84 -12.45 10.54
C LEU A 361 -39.62 -11.79 11.67
N GLU A 362 -38.97 -11.08 12.59
CA GLU A 362 -39.64 -10.38 13.69
C GLU A 362 -40.28 -9.06 13.22
N GLU A 363 -39.71 -8.35 12.26
CA GLU A 363 -40.24 -7.11 11.72
C GLU A 363 -41.48 -7.29 10.80
N VAL A 364 -41.72 -8.51 10.30
CA VAL A 364 -42.88 -8.81 9.41
C VAL A 364 -44.11 -9.28 10.18
N GLN A 365 -44.02 -9.61 11.47
CA GLN A 365 -45.13 -10.07 12.29
C GLN A 365 -45.89 -8.94 13.00
N ASP A 366 -45.35 -7.72 13.01
CA ASP A 366 -45.98 -6.56 13.66
C ASP A 366 -46.50 -5.49 12.66
N LYS A 367 -46.77 -5.86 11.41
CA LYS A 367 -47.51 -5.07 10.41
C LYS A 367 -48.62 -5.93 9.82
#